data_7c00766c90fb2b0477a1b58e09b134f9
#
_entry.id   7c00766c90fb2b0477a1b58e09b134f9
#
_cell.length_a   1.000
_cell.length_b   1.000
_cell.length_c   1.000
_cell.angle_alpha   90.00
_cell.angle_beta   90.00
_cell.angle_gamma   90.00
#
_symmetry.space_group_name_H-M   'P 1'
#
loop_
_entity.id
_entity.type
_entity.pdbx_description
1 polymer ?
#
loop_
_entity_poly.entity_id
_entity_poly.type
_entity_poly.pdbx_seq_one_letter_code
_entity_poly.pdbx_strand_id
1 'polypeptide(L)'
;NMGDDCGTGVAFTRDGSTGEDKPMGEYLINAQGEDVVAGIRTPKNLDDMAKEKDPIWKKAFKDLSDIMHRLERRYKYPQDVEFTVQQGKLWMLQTRNAKRTGLAGVRWAVEMATGKDFETGKKQDKILTAQEALATVTGSDLEQLLFPIFDRKFEKTAEQLVVALPAGPGAAVGQIVFLASEAEEMVKKDKNAKLILVRHETSPEDVGGMWAAQGILTSTGGMTSHAAVVARGWGKSCVVGASKMKIDYEKRTVVCGTKILKQGDWVSLNGSTGTVYVGQIPTEASPVVSAVIDGKASALKHPIYKMYKQVSDWADQYRKMKVRTNADTPKDAAIARSFGAEGIGLCRTEHMFFEGERIWAVREFILASDVAGREKALDKLLPYQRGDFEGIFKALTGLPVTIRLLDPPLHEFLPHSDKDMKEMATRLNVPFETVKDRVKQLHEFNPMLGHRGCRLSITYPELIKMQTTAIIEAAVNVDKKKIKVLPEIMVPLVGTKAELDFCAKIIRDTANKIIKANQS
;
A
#
# COMPACT_ATOMS: atom_id res chain seq x y z
N ASN A 1 10.20 -37.38 29.48
CA ASN A 1 11.09 -36.54 30.30
C ASN A 1 12.20 -37.42 30.84
N MET A 2 13.45 -37.13 30.46
CA MET A 2 14.58 -38.03 30.66
C MET A 2 15.62 -37.49 31.66
N GLY A 3 15.31 -36.36 32.34
CA GLY A 3 16.19 -35.75 33.35
C GLY A 3 16.57 -34.32 33.00
N ASP A 4 17.27 -33.65 33.92
CA ASP A 4 17.63 -32.22 33.80
C ASP A 4 18.79 -31.96 32.83
N ASP A 5 19.46 -33.01 32.37
CA ASP A 5 20.44 -32.99 31.30
C ASP A 5 19.83 -33.19 29.90
N CYS A 6 18.49 -33.22 29.83
CA CYS A 6 17.68 -33.34 28.63
C CYS A 6 16.71 -32.16 28.47
N GLY A 7 16.35 -31.84 27.24
CA GLY A 7 15.38 -30.80 26.94
C GLY A 7 15.23 -30.59 25.45
N THR A 8 14.32 -29.68 25.10
CA THR A 8 13.99 -29.38 23.71
C THR A 8 13.77 -27.89 23.53
N GLY A 9 13.87 -27.39 22.30
CA GLY A 9 13.63 -26.00 22.00
C GLY A 9 13.50 -25.69 20.51
N VAL A 10 13.10 -24.46 20.26
CA VAL A 10 13.03 -23.85 18.93
C VAL A 10 13.89 -22.59 18.93
N ALA A 11 14.64 -22.38 17.86
CA ALA A 11 15.47 -21.21 17.74
C ALA A 11 15.42 -20.65 16.31
N PHE A 12 15.56 -19.34 16.22
CA PHE A 12 15.66 -18.57 14.98
C PHE A 12 17.06 -17.99 14.90
N THR A 13 17.70 -18.09 13.75
CA THR A 13 19.06 -17.56 13.58
C THR A 13 19.11 -16.04 13.62
N ARG A 14 18.00 -15.37 13.28
CA ARG A 14 17.79 -13.91 13.35
C ARG A 14 16.37 -13.59 13.80
N ASP A 15 16.16 -12.38 14.31
CA ASP A 15 14.83 -11.89 14.67
C ASP A 15 13.95 -11.72 13.42
N GLY A 16 12.88 -12.51 13.34
CA GLY A 16 11.92 -12.49 12.23
C GLY A 16 11.03 -11.24 12.18
N SER A 17 10.96 -10.46 13.26
CA SER A 17 10.14 -9.25 13.35
C SER A 17 10.95 -7.99 13.01
N THR A 18 12.15 -7.85 13.57
CA THR A 18 13.01 -6.66 13.41
C THR A 18 14.13 -6.84 12.41
N GLY A 19 14.49 -8.08 12.10
CA GLY A 19 15.61 -8.45 11.24
C GLY A 19 16.97 -8.39 11.93
N GLU A 20 17.04 -8.11 13.24
CA GLU A 20 18.31 -8.05 13.98
C GLU A 20 19.08 -9.37 13.85
N ASP A 21 20.41 -9.29 13.66
CA ASP A 21 21.32 -10.43 13.67
C ASP A 21 21.56 -10.87 15.12
N LYS A 22 20.48 -11.37 15.71
CA LYS A 22 20.47 -11.89 17.05
C LYS A 22 19.66 -13.19 17.07
N PRO A 23 20.27 -14.31 17.44
CA PRO A 23 19.54 -15.55 17.66
C PRO A 23 18.44 -15.36 18.70
N MET A 24 17.26 -15.89 18.41
CA MET A 24 16.11 -15.87 19.31
C MET A 24 15.57 -17.29 19.45
N GLY A 25 14.83 -17.54 20.52
CA GLY A 25 14.18 -18.82 20.70
C GLY A 25 13.82 -19.13 22.12
N GLU A 26 13.27 -20.30 22.30
CA GLU A 26 12.79 -20.81 23.58
C GLU A 26 13.20 -22.25 23.77
N TYR A 27 13.44 -22.63 25.02
CA TYR A 27 13.76 -24.00 25.40
C TYR A 27 13.12 -24.39 26.73
N LEU A 28 12.93 -25.68 26.90
CA LEU A 28 12.47 -26.30 28.14
C LEU A 28 13.40 -27.43 28.56
N ILE A 29 13.79 -27.42 29.83
CA ILE A 29 14.55 -28.49 30.46
C ILE A 29 13.58 -29.60 30.90
N ASN A 30 14.01 -30.85 30.77
CA ASN A 30 13.22 -32.03 31.09
C ASN A 30 11.84 -32.02 30.40
N ALA A 31 11.83 -31.82 29.10
CA ALA A 31 10.65 -31.64 28.28
C ALA A 31 10.79 -32.31 26.91
N GLN A 32 9.65 -32.57 26.28
CA GLN A 32 9.55 -33.03 24.90
C GLN A 32 9.03 -31.91 23.99
N GLY A 33 9.11 -32.09 22.66
CA GLY A 33 8.70 -31.08 21.68
C GLY A 33 7.26 -30.61 21.85
N GLU A 34 6.34 -31.50 22.21
CA GLU A 34 4.94 -31.19 22.47
C GLU A 34 4.75 -30.22 23.64
N ASP A 35 5.61 -30.30 24.67
CA ASP A 35 5.53 -29.42 25.85
C ASP A 35 5.80 -27.95 25.49
N VAL A 36 6.67 -27.72 24.48
CA VAL A 36 6.97 -26.36 23.98
C VAL A 36 5.81 -25.84 23.13
N VAL A 37 5.30 -26.66 22.22
CA VAL A 37 4.28 -26.26 21.24
C VAL A 37 2.89 -26.14 21.88
N ALA A 38 2.55 -27.04 22.80
CA ALA A 38 1.25 -27.06 23.47
C ALA A 38 1.10 -25.96 24.56
N GLY A 39 2.18 -25.27 24.94
CA GLY A 39 2.14 -24.20 25.95
C GLY A 39 1.77 -24.68 27.37
N ILE A 40 1.99 -25.96 27.66
CA ILE A 40 1.66 -26.56 28.99
C ILE A 40 2.61 -26.04 30.06
N ARG A 41 3.85 -25.74 29.67
CA ARG A 41 4.89 -25.19 30.57
C ARG A 41 5.43 -23.90 29.96
N THR A 42 5.79 -22.94 30.81
CA THR A 42 6.41 -21.68 30.35
C THR A 42 7.86 -21.94 29.93
N PRO A 43 8.22 -21.74 28.66
CA PRO A 43 9.59 -21.93 28.21
C PRO A 43 10.50 -20.80 28.69
N LYS A 44 11.80 -21.08 28.74
CA LYS A 44 12.85 -20.10 29.00
C LYS A 44 13.35 -19.52 27.67
N ASN A 45 13.81 -18.26 27.70
CA ASN A 45 14.43 -17.64 26.55
C ASN A 45 15.78 -18.30 26.20
N LEU A 46 16.09 -18.38 24.93
CA LEU A 46 17.35 -18.97 24.44
C LEU A 46 18.58 -18.30 25.08
N ASP A 47 18.57 -16.97 25.29
CA ASP A 47 19.65 -16.23 25.95
C ASP A 47 19.93 -16.70 27.38
N ASP A 48 18.96 -17.29 28.06
CA ASP A 48 19.12 -17.80 29.42
C ASP A 48 19.83 -19.15 29.46
N MET A 49 19.82 -19.87 28.34
CA MET A 49 20.57 -21.13 28.19
C MET A 49 22.08 -20.94 28.41
N ALA A 50 22.62 -19.80 27.93
CA ALA A 50 24.01 -19.42 28.17
C ALA A 50 24.33 -19.10 29.63
N LYS A 51 23.30 -18.79 30.44
CA LYS A 51 23.43 -18.36 31.86
C LYS A 51 23.10 -19.49 32.83
N GLU A 52 22.66 -20.64 32.33
CA GLU A 52 22.34 -21.78 33.20
C GLU A 52 23.55 -22.18 34.06
N LYS A 53 23.25 -22.65 35.28
CA LYS A 53 24.31 -23.08 36.20
C LYS A 53 25.07 -24.30 35.72
N ASP A 54 24.35 -25.23 35.10
CA ASP A 54 24.94 -26.46 34.56
C ASP A 54 25.75 -26.16 33.27
N PRO A 55 27.01 -26.58 33.23
CA PRO A 55 27.87 -26.42 32.06
C PRO A 55 27.34 -27.05 30.77
N ILE A 56 26.51 -28.08 30.88
CA ILE A 56 25.87 -28.76 29.77
C ILE A 56 25.11 -27.80 28.88
N TRP A 57 24.28 -26.93 29.49
CA TRP A 57 23.46 -25.98 28.77
C TRP A 57 24.27 -24.84 28.10
N LYS A 58 25.35 -24.40 28.74
CA LYS A 58 26.29 -23.42 28.13
C LYS A 58 26.98 -24.01 26.91
N LYS A 59 27.39 -25.27 26.99
CA LYS A 59 27.98 -25.99 25.84
C LYS A 59 26.96 -26.18 24.73
N ALA A 60 25.74 -26.61 25.06
CA ALA A 60 24.68 -26.81 24.10
C ALA A 60 24.30 -25.46 23.39
N PHE A 61 24.29 -24.34 24.11
CA PHE A 61 24.08 -23.01 23.53
C PHE A 61 25.19 -22.64 22.53
N LYS A 62 26.45 -22.89 22.89
CA LYS A 62 27.56 -22.62 22.00
C LYS A 62 27.48 -23.49 20.74
N ASP A 63 27.27 -24.79 20.89
CA ASP A 63 27.15 -25.74 19.78
C ASP A 63 25.97 -25.37 18.86
N LEU A 64 24.82 -24.93 19.44
CA LEU A 64 23.65 -24.46 18.70
C LEU A 64 23.97 -23.18 17.91
N SER A 65 24.64 -22.21 18.53
CA SER A 65 25.05 -20.98 17.87
C SER A 65 25.97 -21.24 16.66
N ASP A 66 26.96 -22.12 16.83
CA ASP A 66 27.87 -22.52 15.74
C ASP A 66 27.13 -23.22 14.60
N ILE A 67 26.15 -24.06 14.91
CA ILE A 67 25.31 -24.73 13.91
C ILE A 67 24.42 -23.71 13.19
N MET A 68 23.75 -22.79 13.90
CA MET A 68 22.90 -21.76 13.32
C MET A 68 23.67 -20.88 12.31
N HIS A 69 24.88 -20.43 12.63
CA HIS A 69 25.74 -19.71 11.68
C HIS A 69 26.08 -20.56 10.44
N ARG A 70 26.36 -21.85 10.61
CA ARG A 70 26.62 -22.77 9.48
C ARG A 70 25.37 -22.93 8.61
N LEU A 71 24.19 -23.03 9.20
CA LEU A 71 22.93 -23.18 8.47
C LEU A 71 22.63 -21.93 7.64
N GLU A 72 22.77 -20.71 8.20
CA GLU A 72 22.59 -19.47 7.44
C GLU A 72 23.51 -19.41 6.20
N ARG A 73 24.80 -19.74 6.37
CA ARG A 73 25.75 -19.77 5.25
C ARG A 73 25.38 -20.84 4.21
N ARG A 74 24.92 -22.00 4.65
CA ARG A 74 24.57 -23.10 3.75
C ARG A 74 23.31 -22.82 2.95
N TYR A 75 22.25 -22.33 3.61
CA TYR A 75 20.96 -22.05 2.99
C TYR A 75 20.87 -20.65 2.42
N LYS A 76 21.85 -19.79 2.71
CA LYS A 76 21.85 -18.37 2.30
C LYS A 76 20.58 -17.62 2.72
N TYR A 77 20.00 -18.03 3.82
CA TYR A 77 18.76 -17.48 4.37
C TYR A 77 18.65 -17.79 5.86
N PRO A 78 18.11 -16.88 6.70
CA PRO A 78 17.86 -17.16 8.10
C PRO A 78 16.97 -18.37 8.31
N GLN A 79 17.28 -19.15 9.31
CA GLN A 79 16.66 -20.44 9.57
C GLN A 79 15.88 -20.45 10.88
N ASP A 80 14.78 -21.18 10.88
CA ASP A 80 14.00 -21.62 12.00
C ASP A 80 14.40 -23.07 12.26
N VAL A 81 14.87 -23.36 13.47
CA VAL A 81 15.44 -24.66 13.82
C VAL A 81 14.78 -25.26 15.05
N GLU A 82 14.55 -26.55 15.00
CA GLU A 82 14.11 -27.35 16.13
C GLU A 82 15.27 -28.21 16.62
N PHE A 83 15.49 -28.22 17.92
CA PHE A 83 16.60 -28.95 18.53
C PHE A 83 16.18 -29.67 19.81
N THR A 84 16.94 -30.69 20.15
CA THR A 84 16.85 -31.36 21.46
C THR A 84 18.24 -31.52 22.06
N VAL A 85 18.30 -31.49 23.37
CA VAL A 85 19.47 -31.88 24.15
C VAL A 85 19.14 -33.20 24.86
N GLN A 86 19.94 -34.22 24.65
CA GLN A 86 19.77 -35.51 25.29
C GLN A 86 21.10 -35.94 25.90
N GLN A 87 21.09 -36.13 27.21
CA GLN A 87 22.30 -36.50 27.98
C GLN A 87 23.48 -35.54 27.70
N GLY A 88 23.18 -34.24 27.71
CA GLY A 88 24.17 -33.18 27.46
C GLY A 88 24.64 -33.05 26.02
N LYS A 89 24.12 -33.83 25.08
CA LYS A 89 24.46 -33.75 23.64
C LYS A 89 23.34 -33.05 22.88
N LEU A 90 23.71 -32.05 22.06
CA LEU A 90 22.78 -31.34 21.17
C LEU A 90 22.49 -32.15 19.92
N TRP A 91 21.23 -32.18 19.51
CA TRP A 91 20.74 -32.79 18.29
C TRP A 91 19.84 -31.82 17.54
N MET A 92 20.08 -31.63 16.26
CA MET A 92 19.20 -30.88 15.37
C MET A 92 18.11 -31.80 14.83
N LEU A 93 16.86 -31.39 14.98
CA LEU A 93 15.71 -32.19 14.55
C LEU A 93 15.18 -31.71 13.20
N GLN A 94 15.04 -30.40 13.01
CA GLN A 94 14.51 -29.81 11.79
C GLN A 94 15.12 -28.43 11.55
N THR A 95 15.21 -28.04 10.28
CA THR A 95 15.51 -26.68 9.85
C THR A 95 14.58 -26.28 8.70
N ARG A 96 14.17 -25.03 8.69
CA ARG A 96 13.35 -24.44 7.63
C ARG A 96 13.65 -22.95 7.49
N ASN A 97 13.31 -22.36 6.35
CA ASN A 97 13.44 -20.91 6.16
C ASN A 97 12.58 -20.16 7.16
N ALA A 98 13.18 -19.23 7.87
CA ALA A 98 12.50 -18.45 8.90
C ALA A 98 11.39 -17.58 8.31
N LYS A 99 10.23 -17.56 8.99
CA LYS A 99 9.16 -16.61 8.69
C LYS A 99 9.58 -15.21 9.15
N ARG A 100 9.11 -14.18 8.44
CA ARG A 100 9.55 -12.81 8.67
C ARG A 100 8.53 -11.75 8.29
N THR A 101 8.69 -10.55 8.85
CA THR A 101 8.05 -9.32 8.37
C THR A 101 8.77 -8.79 7.12
N GLY A 102 8.15 -7.84 6.41
CA GLY A 102 8.82 -7.15 5.29
C GLY A 102 10.07 -6.40 5.75
N LEU A 103 10.01 -5.73 6.89
CA LEU A 103 11.17 -5.04 7.48
C LEU A 103 12.33 -5.99 7.73
N ALA A 104 12.08 -7.12 8.40
CA ALA A 104 13.11 -8.12 8.66
C ALA A 104 13.71 -8.67 7.37
N GLY A 105 12.87 -8.93 6.36
CA GLY A 105 13.34 -9.44 5.07
C GLY A 105 14.24 -8.47 4.33
N VAL A 106 13.89 -7.20 4.29
CA VAL A 106 14.73 -6.15 3.69
C VAL A 106 16.04 -6.00 4.46
N ARG A 107 15.98 -6.01 5.80
CA ARG A 107 17.18 -5.94 6.65
C ARG A 107 18.11 -7.12 6.41
N TRP A 108 17.60 -8.33 6.43
CA TRP A 108 18.40 -9.55 6.16
C TRP A 108 19.09 -9.50 4.80
N ALA A 109 18.34 -9.14 3.75
CA ALA A 109 18.89 -9.02 2.41
C ALA A 109 20.07 -8.04 2.37
N VAL A 110 19.90 -6.87 2.96
CA VAL A 110 20.91 -5.80 2.92
C VAL A 110 22.11 -6.16 3.79
N GLU A 111 21.91 -6.61 5.04
CA GLU A 111 22.99 -6.94 5.96
C GLU A 111 23.82 -8.15 5.48
N MET A 112 23.15 -9.22 5.03
CA MET A 112 23.82 -10.40 4.50
C MET A 112 24.60 -10.15 3.19
N ALA A 113 24.19 -9.14 2.40
CA ALA A 113 24.91 -8.77 1.18
C ALA A 113 26.03 -7.75 1.41
N THR A 114 25.86 -6.85 2.37
CA THR A 114 26.87 -5.83 2.67
C THR A 114 27.91 -6.26 3.68
N GLY A 115 27.58 -7.24 4.52
CA GLY A 115 28.41 -7.69 5.64
C GLY A 115 28.50 -6.66 6.76
N LYS A 116 27.43 -5.89 6.96
CA LYS A 116 27.36 -4.83 7.99
C LYS A 116 25.98 -4.77 8.60
N ASP A 117 25.92 -4.68 9.91
CA ASP A 117 24.70 -4.27 10.62
C ASP A 117 24.36 -2.82 10.27
N PHE A 118 23.13 -2.59 9.84
CA PHE A 118 22.71 -1.31 9.28
C PHE A 118 22.46 -0.22 10.34
N GLU A 119 22.17 -0.60 11.57
CA GLU A 119 21.96 0.33 12.70
C GLU A 119 23.26 0.71 13.38
N THR A 120 24.11 -0.28 13.65
CA THR A 120 25.32 -0.10 14.43
C THR A 120 26.59 0.07 13.58
N GLY A 121 26.54 -0.31 12.29
CA GLY A 121 27.69 -0.34 11.39
C GLY A 121 28.70 -1.46 11.70
N LYS A 122 28.42 -2.33 12.67
CA LYS A 122 29.29 -3.46 13.02
C LYS A 122 29.43 -4.42 11.87
N LYS A 123 30.64 -4.97 11.72
CA LYS A 123 30.95 -5.97 10.70
C LYS A 123 30.21 -7.27 11.02
N GLN A 124 29.59 -7.84 9.99
CA GLN A 124 28.93 -9.16 10.00
C GLN A 124 29.47 -10.03 8.87
N ASP A 125 29.03 -11.26 8.80
CA ASP A 125 29.35 -12.15 7.69
C ASP A 125 28.63 -11.71 6.40
N LYS A 126 29.42 -11.57 5.33
CA LYS A 126 28.86 -11.38 4.00
C LYS A 126 28.51 -12.75 3.41
N ILE A 127 27.22 -13.04 3.25
CA ILE A 127 26.71 -14.35 2.83
C ILE A 127 26.15 -14.32 1.41
N LEU A 128 25.60 -13.17 0.99
CA LEU A 128 24.91 -12.97 -0.29
C LEU A 128 25.67 -12.02 -1.21
N THR A 129 25.51 -12.21 -2.51
CA THR A 129 25.73 -11.15 -3.49
C THR A 129 24.52 -10.18 -3.50
N ALA A 130 24.69 -8.99 -4.07
CA ALA A 130 23.58 -8.03 -4.21
C ALA A 130 22.41 -8.60 -5.04
N GLN A 131 22.71 -9.39 -6.06
CA GLN A 131 21.70 -10.03 -6.91
C GLN A 131 20.93 -11.12 -6.16
N GLU A 132 21.62 -11.96 -5.39
CA GLU A 132 20.97 -12.96 -4.54
C GLU A 132 20.09 -12.31 -3.46
N ALA A 133 20.59 -11.24 -2.82
CA ALA A 133 19.84 -10.48 -1.84
C ALA A 133 18.57 -9.87 -2.43
N LEU A 134 18.67 -9.24 -3.61
CA LEU A 134 17.51 -8.67 -4.30
C LEU A 134 16.45 -9.75 -4.60
N ALA A 135 16.87 -10.97 -4.95
CA ALA A 135 15.95 -12.07 -5.23
C ALA A 135 15.17 -12.57 -3.99
N THR A 136 15.62 -12.23 -2.78
CA THR A 136 14.91 -12.59 -1.53
C THR A 136 13.87 -11.56 -1.09
N VAL A 137 13.87 -10.36 -1.68
CA VAL A 137 12.95 -9.26 -1.34
C VAL A 137 11.80 -9.21 -2.33
N THR A 138 10.58 -9.16 -1.83
CA THR A 138 9.36 -9.03 -2.63
C THR A 138 8.85 -7.58 -2.65
N GLY A 139 7.98 -7.24 -3.63
CA GLY A 139 7.31 -5.94 -3.64
C GLY A 139 6.50 -5.69 -2.36
N SER A 140 5.84 -6.73 -1.83
CA SER A 140 5.09 -6.64 -0.57
C SER A 140 5.98 -6.33 0.65
N ASP A 141 7.24 -6.79 0.66
CA ASP A 141 8.18 -6.45 1.72
C ASP A 141 8.50 -4.94 1.71
N LEU A 142 8.72 -4.38 0.52
CA LEU A 142 8.99 -2.95 0.38
C LEU A 142 7.75 -2.11 0.69
N GLU A 143 6.56 -2.58 0.28
CA GLU A 143 5.30 -1.91 0.59
C GLU A 143 5.09 -1.75 2.10
N GLN A 144 5.41 -2.76 2.90
CA GLN A 144 5.31 -2.68 4.37
C GLN A 144 6.14 -1.54 4.97
N LEU A 145 7.22 -1.11 4.32
CA LEU A 145 8.06 0.01 4.79
C LEU A 145 7.43 1.38 4.55
N LEU A 146 6.36 1.46 3.75
CA LEU A 146 5.67 2.72 3.44
C LEU A 146 4.63 3.12 4.49
N PHE A 147 4.35 2.25 5.47
CA PHE A 147 3.38 2.49 6.51
C PHE A 147 4.01 3.06 7.79
N PRO A 148 3.21 3.74 8.65
CA PRO A 148 3.67 4.16 9.96
C PRO A 148 4.19 2.98 10.80
N ILE A 149 5.16 3.27 11.66
CA ILE A 149 5.77 2.30 12.55
C ILE A 149 5.60 2.74 14.01
N PHE A 150 5.72 1.82 14.96
CA PHE A 150 5.82 2.17 16.37
C PHE A 150 7.22 2.62 16.75
N ASP A 151 7.32 3.52 17.74
CA ASP A 151 8.59 3.77 18.42
C ASP A 151 9.02 2.47 19.12
N ARG A 152 10.17 1.93 18.68
CA ARG A 152 10.70 0.64 19.16
C ARG A 152 10.94 0.57 20.66
N LYS A 153 11.26 1.69 21.30
CA LYS A 153 11.52 1.72 22.76
C LYS A 153 10.24 1.44 23.53
N PHE A 154 9.16 2.08 23.12
CA PHE A 154 7.85 1.91 23.73
C PHE A 154 7.21 0.56 23.35
N GLU A 155 7.36 0.11 22.11
CA GLU A 155 6.81 -1.17 21.65
C GLU A 155 7.40 -2.36 22.44
N LYS A 156 8.73 -2.36 22.69
CA LYS A 156 9.42 -3.42 23.46
C LYS A 156 8.93 -3.58 24.91
N THR A 157 8.41 -2.52 25.50
CA THR A 157 7.92 -2.51 26.89
C THR A 157 6.40 -2.53 27.01
N ALA A 158 5.70 -2.45 25.87
CA ALA A 158 4.25 -2.39 25.84
C ALA A 158 3.61 -3.73 26.26
N GLU A 159 2.50 -3.63 26.98
CA GLU A 159 1.74 -4.81 27.39
C GLU A 159 1.00 -5.41 26.20
N GLN A 160 1.36 -6.64 25.86
CA GLN A 160 0.77 -7.37 24.76
C GLN A 160 -0.60 -7.94 25.15
N LEU A 161 -1.64 -7.66 24.38
CA LEU A 161 -2.99 -8.19 24.58
C LEU A 161 -3.16 -9.54 23.87
N VAL A 162 -2.84 -9.59 22.58
CA VAL A 162 -2.98 -10.79 21.73
C VAL A 162 -2.09 -10.70 20.51
N VAL A 163 -1.71 -11.85 19.97
CA VAL A 163 -1.08 -11.99 18.65
C VAL A 163 -2.04 -12.79 17.76
N ALA A 164 -2.29 -12.29 16.56
CA ALA A 164 -3.18 -12.89 15.58
C ALA A 164 -2.63 -12.71 14.16
N LEU A 165 -3.44 -12.80 13.11
CA LEU A 165 -2.97 -12.74 11.73
C LEU A 165 -2.69 -11.30 11.29
N PRO A 166 -1.48 -10.99 10.74
CA PRO A 166 -1.12 -9.69 10.20
C PRO A 166 -1.78 -9.47 8.83
N ALA A 167 -2.93 -8.81 8.80
CA ALA A 167 -3.76 -8.71 7.60
C ALA A 167 -3.63 -7.40 6.82
N GLY A 168 -3.18 -6.33 7.46
CA GLY A 168 -2.88 -5.05 6.80
C GLY A 168 -1.71 -4.39 7.52
N PRO A 169 -0.60 -4.08 6.83
CA PRO A 169 0.63 -3.62 7.48
C PRO A 169 0.51 -2.23 8.13
N GLY A 170 1.45 -1.91 9.01
CA GLY A 170 1.57 -0.62 9.67
C GLY A 170 1.13 -0.62 11.13
N ALA A 171 1.44 0.49 11.81
CA ALA A 171 1.06 0.77 13.18
C ALA A 171 -0.19 1.64 13.23
N ALA A 172 -1.18 1.25 14.02
CA ALA A 172 -2.37 2.05 14.28
C ALA A 172 -2.64 2.14 15.78
N VAL A 173 -3.07 3.31 16.23
CA VAL A 173 -3.40 3.58 17.64
C VAL A 173 -4.76 4.26 17.68
N GLY A 174 -5.62 3.81 18.58
CA GLY A 174 -6.94 4.42 18.73
C GLY A 174 -7.74 3.86 19.89
N GLN A 175 -8.86 4.51 20.14
CA GLN A 175 -9.84 4.06 21.11
C GLN A 175 -10.73 2.97 20.50
N ILE A 176 -11.03 1.96 21.28
CA ILE A 176 -11.93 0.87 20.88
C ILE A 176 -13.31 1.42 20.57
N VAL A 177 -13.83 1.07 19.40
CA VAL A 177 -15.23 1.23 19.00
C VAL A 177 -15.75 -0.07 18.42
N PHE A 178 -16.97 -0.48 18.82
CA PHE A 178 -17.52 -1.77 18.41
C PHE A 178 -18.49 -1.71 17.24
N LEU A 179 -19.10 -0.55 16.98
CA LEU A 179 -20.05 -0.38 15.87
C LEU A 179 -19.50 0.58 14.82
N ALA A 180 -19.64 0.18 13.55
CA ALA A 180 -19.20 0.98 12.42
C ALA A 180 -19.89 2.35 12.36
N SER A 181 -21.21 2.39 12.60
CA SER A 181 -21.98 3.63 12.64
C SER A 181 -21.49 4.60 13.70
N GLU A 182 -21.09 4.11 14.87
CA GLU A 182 -20.53 4.95 15.93
C GLU A 182 -19.16 5.52 15.55
N ALA A 183 -18.31 4.71 14.90
CA ALA A 183 -17.04 5.19 14.40
C ALA A 183 -17.23 6.37 13.42
N GLU A 184 -18.19 6.27 12.52
CA GLU A 184 -18.53 7.34 11.59
C GLU A 184 -19.03 8.61 12.31
N GLU A 185 -19.92 8.45 13.29
CA GLU A 185 -20.43 9.58 14.06
C GLU A 185 -19.33 10.27 14.88
N MET A 186 -18.45 9.50 15.51
CA MET A 186 -17.34 10.04 16.30
C MET A 186 -16.39 10.86 15.42
N VAL A 187 -16.03 10.37 14.24
CA VAL A 187 -15.16 11.10 13.29
C VAL A 187 -15.88 12.30 12.67
N LYS A 188 -17.21 12.25 12.47
CA LYS A 188 -17.99 13.43 12.05
C LYS A 188 -17.98 14.54 13.11
N LYS A 189 -18.00 14.18 14.41
CA LYS A 189 -17.95 15.13 15.53
C LYS A 189 -16.54 15.66 15.77
N ASP A 190 -15.54 14.78 15.71
CA ASP A 190 -14.13 15.14 15.85
C ASP A 190 -13.30 14.45 14.75
N LYS A 191 -12.88 15.23 13.76
CA LYS A 191 -12.06 14.75 12.64
C LYS A 191 -10.68 14.19 13.07
N ASN A 192 -10.23 14.49 14.28
CA ASN A 192 -8.97 14.00 14.85
C ASN A 192 -9.17 12.76 15.72
N ALA A 193 -10.39 12.26 15.87
CA ALA A 193 -10.65 11.04 16.63
C ALA A 193 -9.84 9.87 16.08
N LYS A 194 -9.09 9.21 16.96
CA LYS A 194 -8.32 8.01 16.64
C LYS A 194 -9.08 6.79 17.15
N LEU A 195 -9.57 5.98 16.25
CA LEU A 195 -10.44 4.85 16.56
C LEU A 195 -9.85 3.54 16.02
N ILE A 196 -10.04 2.46 16.76
CA ILE A 196 -9.84 1.08 16.31
C ILE A 196 -11.20 0.39 16.30
N LEU A 197 -11.63 -0.02 15.11
CA LEU A 197 -12.88 -0.77 14.95
C LEU A 197 -12.64 -2.23 15.35
N VAL A 198 -13.31 -2.67 16.41
CA VAL A 198 -13.19 -4.03 16.97
C VAL A 198 -14.47 -4.81 16.70
N ARG A 199 -14.38 -5.83 15.86
CA ARG A 199 -15.55 -6.62 15.44
C ARG A 199 -15.30 -8.12 15.62
N HIS A 200 -16.37 -8.90 15.67
CA HIS A 200 -16.25 -10.35 15.50
C HIS A 200 -15.75 -10.66 14.08
N GLU A 201 -16.45 -10.11 13.09
CA GLU A 201 -16.07 -10.06 11.68
C GLU A 201 -16.63 -8.77 11.07
N THR A 202 -16.19 -8.36 9.90
CA THR A 202 -16.76 -7.21 9.18
C THR A 202 -17.58 -7.65 7.96
N SER A 203 -18.59 -6.87 7.64
CA SER A 203 -19.46 -7.02 6.48
C SER A 203 -19.39 -5.77 5.57
N PRO A 204 -19.96 -5.80 4.36
CA PRO A 204 -20.07 -4.62 3.50
C PRO A 204 -20.74 -3.41 4.16
N GLU A 205 -21.60 -3.63 5.16
CA GLU A 205 -22.27 -2.58 5.92
C GLU A 205 -21.30 -1.83 6.87
N ASP A 206 -20.20 -2.45 7.24
CA ASP A 206 -19.20 -1.86 8.13
C ASP A 206 -18.20 -0.93 7.40
N VAL A 207 -18.25 -0.84 6.07
CA VAL A 207 -17.27 -0.12 5.23
C VAL A 207 -17.07 1.33 5.66
N GLY A 208 -18.13 2.06 5.99
CA GLY A 208 -18.04 3.45 6.47
C GLY A 208 -17.26 3.57 7.78
N GLY A 209 -17.54 2.71 8.74
CA GLY A 209 -16.82 2.68 10.02
C GLY A 209 -15.39 2.20 9.89
N MET A 210 -15.12 1.24 9.01
CA MET A 210 -13.75 0.80 8.67
C MET A 210 -12.94 1.93 8.05
N TRP A 211 -13.58 2.78 7.21
CA TRP A 211 -12.94 3.96 6.64
C TRP A 211 -12.64 5.01 7.71
N ALA A 212 -13.55 5.23 8.65
CA ALA A 212 -13.39 6.19 9.74
C ALA A 212 -12.28 5.78 10.73
N ALA A 213 -12.09 4.47 10.98
CA ALA A 213 -11.11 3.97 11.93
C ALA A 213 -9.66 4.07 11.42
N GLN A 214 -8.70 4.18 12.34
CA GLN A 214 -7.26 4.12 12.05
C GLN A 214 -6.80 2.70 11.75
N GLY A 215 -7.45 1.71 12.35
CA GLY A 215 -7.16 0.29 12.17
C GLY A 215 -8.35 -0.60 12.48
N ILE A 216 -8.28 -1.84 12.03
CA ILE A 216 -9.34 -2.84 12.15
C ILE A 216 -8.80 -4.07 12.89
N LEU A 217 -9.56 -4.54 13.88
CA LEU A 217 -9.27 -5.73 14.67
C LEU A 217 -10.48 -6.66 14.67
N THR A 218 -10.30 -7.91 14.22
CA THR A 218 -11.39 -8.89 14.25
C THR A 218 -11.02 -10.14 15.05
N SER A 219 -12.00 -10.71 15.76
CA SER A 219 -11.79 -11.97 16.51
C SER A 219 -11.81 -13.19 15.59
N THR A 220 -12.44 -13.12 14.44
CA THR A 220 -12.47 -14.17 13.41
C THR A 220 -11.97 -13.65 12.07
N GLY A 221 -11.90 -14.54 11.09
CA GLY A 221 -11.45 -14.23 9.73
C GLY A 221 -9.99 -14.56 9.47
N GLY A 222 -9.65 -14.69 8.22
CA GLY A 222 -8.31 -14.96 7.72
C GLY A 222 -7.80 -13.86 6.80
N MET A 223 -6.65 -14.08 6.16
CA MET A 223 -6.00 -13.14 5.24
C MET A 223 -6.83 -12.76 4.01
N THR A 224 -7.87 -13.53 3.70
CA THR A 224 -8.82 -13.29 2.60
C THR A 224 -10.19 -12.82 3.09
N SER A 225 -10.36 -12.57 4.39
CA SER A 225 -11.61 -12.05 4.95
C SER A 225 -11.92 -10.65 4.43
N HIS A 226 -13.19 -10.24 4.52
CA HIS A 226 -13.64 -8.90 4.13
C HIS A 226 -12.80 -7.80 4.81
N ALA A 227 -12.59 -7.91 6.14
CA ALA A 227 -11.75 -6.97 6.89
C ALA A 227 -10.34 -6.84 6.30
N ALA A 228 -9.68 -7.97 6.01
CA ALA A 228 -8.33 -8.01 5.48
C ALA A 228 -8.21 -7.41 4.07
N VAL A 229 -9.15 -7.74 3.18
CA VAL A 229 -9.14 -7.27 1.79
C VAL A 229 -9.38 -5.76 1.72
N VAL A 230 -10.41 -5.28 2.40
CA VAL A 230 -10.77 -3.86 2.40
C VAL A 230 -9.69 -3.01 3.06
N ALA A 231 -9.18 -3.44 4.24
CA ALA A 231 -8.13 -2.71 4.94
C ALA A 231 -6.85 -2.57 4.10
N ARG A 232 -6.41 -3.65 3.44
CA ARG A 232 -5.27 -3.58 2.51
C ARG A 232 -5.52 -2.64 1.34
N GLY A 233 -6.71 -2.69 0.74
CA GLY A 233 -7.07 -1.80 -0.36
C GLY A 233 -6.97 -0.31 0.00
N TRP A 234 -7.13 0.02 1.28
CA TRP A 234 -7.03 1.40 1.80
C TRP A 234 -5.73 1.72 2.52
N GLY A 235 -4.80 0.78 2.60
CA GLY A 235 -3.55 0.97 3.33
C GLY A 235 -3.76 1.13 4.85
N LYS A 236 -4.75 0.48 5.44
CA LYS A 236 -5.03 0.54 6.87
C LYS A 236 -4.47 -0.67 7.60
N SER A 237 -3.94 -0.42 8.80
CA SER A 237 -3.48 -1.49 9.68
C SER A 237 -4.63 -2.42 10.06
N CYS A 238 -4.43 -3.72 9.92
CA CYS A 238 -5.47 -4.71 10.18
C CYS A 238 -4.89 -5.96 10.81
N VAL A 239 -5.54 -6.41 11.87
CA VAL A 239 -5.25 -7.69 12.55
C VAL A 239 -6.55 -8.50 12.58
N VAL A 240 -6.51 -9.73 12.07
CA VAL A 240 -7.70 -10.60 11.98
C VAL A 240 -7.48 -11.95 12.66
N GLY A 241 -8.58 -12.62 13.01
CA GLY A 241 -8.50 -13.96 13.59
C GLY A 241 -7.96 -13.99 15.03
N ALA A 242 -8.16 -12.93 15.80
CA ALA A 242 -7.79 -12.86 17.20
C ALA A 242 -8.75 -13.70 18.07
N SER A 243 -8.76 -15.00 17.89
CA SER A 243 -9.74 -15.95 18.45
C SER A 243 -9.76 -16.03 19.97
N LYS A 244 -8.68 -15.57 20.63
CA LYS A 244 -8.64 -15.44 22.10
C LYS A 244 -9.48 -14.28 22.62
N MET A 245 -9.93 -13.37 21.76
CA MET A 245 -10.78 -12.24 22.12
C MET A 245 -12.25 -12.64 22.09
N LYS A 246 -12.96 -12.35 23.17
CA LYS A 246 -14.42 -12.48 23.27
C LYS A 246 -15.04 -11.10 23.35
N ILE A 247 -15.84 -10.75 22.34
CA ILE A 247 -16.48 -9.44 22.24
C ILE A 247 -17.92 -9.54 22.73
N ASP A 248 -18.29 -8.65 23.66
CA ASP A 248 -19.66 -8.47 24.16
C ASP A 248 -20.15 -7.09 23.69
N TYR A 249 -21.00 -7.08 22.68
CA TYR A 249 -21.54 -5.85 22.08
C TYR A 249 -22.54 -5.13 23.01
N GLU A 250 -23.26 -5.86 23.87
CA GLU A 250 -24.22 -5.26 24.80
C GLU A 250 -23.50 -4.51 25.92
N LYS A 251 -22.47 -5.14 26.51
CA LYS A 251 -21.65 -4.53 27.54
C LYS A 251 -20.56 -3.61 27.01
N ARG A 252 -20.38 -3.56 25.69
CA ARG A 252 -19.32 -2.77 25.05
C ARG A 252 -17.94 -3.11 25.59
N THR A 253 -17.62 -4.42 25.63
CA THR A 253 -16.35 -4.91 26.19
C THR A 253 -15.73 -5.97 25.28
N VAL A 254 -14.42 -6.07 25.36
CA VAL A 254 -13.64 -7.19 24.82
C VAL A 254 -12.81 -7.83 25.92
N VAL A 255 -12.90 -9.14 26.03
CA VAL A 255 -12.18 -9.94 27.04
C VAL A 255 -11.11 -10.77 26.33
N CYS A 256 -9.87 -10.68 26.79
CA CYS A 256 -8.77 -11.49 26.31
C CYS A 256 -7.95 -12.02 27.49
N GLY A 257 -8.04 -13.32 27.76
CA GLY A 257 -7.48 -13.92 28.97
C GLY A 257 -8.09 -13.29 30.22
N THR A 258 -7.26 -12.67 31.06
CA THR A 258 -7.68 -11.95 32.28
C THR A 258 -7.96 -10.47 32.05
N LYS A 259 -7.68 -9.94 30.86
CA LYS A 259 -7.86 -8.53 30.53
C LYS A 259 -9.27 -8.27 30.02
N ILE A 260 -9.86 -7.17 30.49
CA ILE A 260 -11.16 -6.66 30.05
C ILE A 260 -10.93 -5.22 29.61
N LEU A 261 -11.19 -4.93 28.32
CA LEU A 261 -11.15 -3.58 27.76
C LEU A 261 -12.57 -3.16 27.37
N LYS A 262 -12.85 -1.87 27.54
CA LYS A 262 -14.16 -1.26 27.25
C LYS A 262 -14.07 -0.35 26.05
N GLN A 263 -15.21 0.01 25.51
CA GLN A 263 -15.30 1.08 24.51
C GLN A 263 -14.65 2.36 25.02
N GLY A 264 -13.82 2.97 24.20
CA GLY A 264 -13.04 4.16 24.54
C GLY A 264 -11.65 3.86 25.15
N ASP A 265 -11.37 2.62 25.55
CA ASP A 265 -10.02 2.23 25.99
C ASP A 265 -9.07 2.26 24.79
N TRP A 266 -7.81 2.62 25.06
CA TRP A 266 -6.80 2.71 24.02
C TRP A 266 -6.14 1.37 23.74
N VAL A 267 -5.97 1.09 22.44
CA VAL A 267 -5.20 -0.06 21.96
C VAL A 267 -4.31 0.35 20.80
N SER A 268 -3.24 -0.39 20.62
CA SER A 268 -2.28 -0.21 19.53
C SER A 268 -2.17 -1.50 18.72
N LEU A 269 -2.29 -1.40 17.40
CA LEU A 269 -2.21 -2.53 16.45
C LEU A 269 -0.92 -2.48 15.66
N ASN A 270 -0.13 -3.53 15.70
CA ASN A 270 0.94 -3.75 14.74
C ASN A 270 0.43 -4.71 13.64
N GLY A 271 -0.06 -4.15 12.56
CA GLY A 271 -0.61 -4.91 11.45
C GLY A 271 0.45 -5.67 10.63
N SER A 272 1.73 -5.38 10.83
CA SER A 272 2.84 -6.11 10.19
C SER A 272 3.20 -7.40 10.94
N THR A 273 3.07 -7.40 12.26
CA THR A 273 3.36 -8.56 13.12
C THR A 273 2.12 -9.31 13.58
N GLY A 274 0.94 -8.68 13.49
CA GLY A 274 -0.30 -9.20 14.03
C GLY A 274 -0.46 -9.00 15.54
N THR A 275 0.39 -8.18 16.15
CA THR A 275 0.39 -7.95 17.60
C THR A 275 -0.54 -6.80 17.99
N VAL A 276 -1.33 -7.01 19.01
CA VAL A 276 -2.19 -5.99 19.63
C VAL A 276 -1.68 -5.70 21.03
N TYR A 277 -1.56 -4.43 21.36
CA TYR A 277 -1.08 -3.96 22.66
C TYR A 277 -2.16 -3.16 23.39
N VAL A 278 -2.11 -3.20 24.72
CA VAL A 278 -2.94 -2.34 25.57
C VAL A 278 -2.33 -0.94 25.62
N GLY A 279 -3.17 0.09 25.50
CA GLY A 279 -2.74 1.48 25.63
C GLY A 279 -2.23 2.10 24.33
N GLN A 280 -1.59 3.25 24.47
CA GLN A 280 -1.08 4.06 23.37
C GLN A 280 0.42 3.88 23.21
N ILE A 281 0.85 3.35 22.09
CA ILE A 281 2.26 3.33 21.71
C ILE A 281 2.49 4.49 20.72
N PRO A 282 3.48 5.37 20.94
CA PRO A 282 3.82 6.42 20.00
C PRO A 282 4.12 5.85 18.60
N THR A 283 3.55 6.50 17.57
CA THR A 283 3.76 6.13 16.16
C THR A 283 4.60 7.17 15.46
N GLU A 284 5.45 6.72 14.55
CA GLU A 284 6.21 7.55 13.63
C GLU A 284 5.70 7.34 12.20
N ALA A 285 5.65 8.41 11.42
CA ALA A 285 5.39 8.30 9.98
C ALA A 285 6.47 7.44 9.32
N SER A 286 6.12 6.74 8.23
CA SER A 286 7.13 5.96 7.50
C SER A 286 8.39 6.78 7.22
N PRO A 287 9.57 6.29 7.63
CA PRO A 287 10.83 6.95 7.29
C PRO A 287 11.08 7.02 5.78
N VAL A 288 10.58 6.03 5.03
CA VAL A 288 10.69 6.01 3.56
C VAL A 288 9.84 7.11 2.95
N VAL A 289 8.57 7.22 3.33
CA VAL A 289 7.66 8.26 2.84
C VAL A 289 8.17 9.65 3.23
N SER A 290 8.58 9.83 4.48
CA SER A 290 9.13 11.09 4.97
C SER A 290 10.43 11.50 4.28
N ALA A 291 11.27 10.54 3.86
CA ALA A 291 12.49 10.83 3.11
C ALA A 291 12.20 11.14 1.64
N VAL A 292 11.36 10.32 0.99
CA VAL A 292 11.14 10.38 -0.46
C VAL A 292 10.20 11.53 -0.85
N ILE A 293 9.12 11.72 -0.09
CA ILE A 293 8.08 12.72 -0.41
C ILE A 293 8.37 14.04 0.30
N ASP A 294 8.61 14.01 1.62
CA ASP A 294 8.76 15.22 2.41
C ASP A 294 10.20 15.78 2.40
N GLY A 295 11.18 14.98 1.94
CA GLY A 295 12.60 15.38 1.91
C GLY A 295 13.21 15.65 3.30
N LYS A 296 12.65 15.10 4.38
CA LYS A 296 13.10 15.36 5.75
C LYS A 296 14.52 14.85 5.99
N ALA A 297 15.44 15.74 6.38
CA ALA A 297 16.84 15.40 6.59
C ALA A 297 17.09 14.30 7.64
N SER A 298 16.25 14.21 8.67
CA SER A 298 16.29 13.13 9.67
C SER A 298 15.92 11.79 9.06
N ALA A 299 14.88 11.76 8.21
CA ALA A 299 14.40 10.55 7.54
C ALA A 299 15.43 10.02 6.53
N LEU A 300 16.15 10.88 5.81
CA LEU A 300 17.23 10.49 4.90
C LEU A 300 18.38 9.74 5.62
N LYS A 301 18.56 9.98 6.92
CA LYS A 301 19.57 9.29 7.74
C LYS A 301 19.04 8.03 8.41
N HIS A 302 17.71 7.81 8.37
CA HIS A 302 17.07 6.71 9.07
C HIS A 302 17.48 5.34 8.48
N PRO A 303 17.83 4.33 9.30
CA PRO A 303 18.24 3.00 8.82
C PRO A 303 17.27 2.36 7.84
N ILE A 304 15.97 2.40 8.13
CA ILE A 304 14.92 1.82 7.26
C ILE A 304 14.95 2.45 5.86
N TYR A 305 15.07 3.78 5.75
CA TYR A 305 15.17 4.44 4.44
C TYR A 305 16.45 4.02 3.69
N LYS A 306 17.58 3.95 4.39
CA LYS A 306 18.86 3.53 3.78
C LYS A 306 18.77 2.10 3.23
N MET A 307 18.14 1.18 3.95
CA MET A 307 17.93 -0.19 3.49
C MET A 307 17.00 -0.23 2.27
N TYR A 308 15.86 0.50 2.33
CA TYR A 308 14.96 0.67 1.20
C TYR A 308 15.70 1.18 -0.04
N LYS A 309 16.48 2.26 0.13
CA LYS A 309 17.27 2.85 -0.96
C LYS A 309 18.29 1.87 -1.52
N GLN A 310 18.99 1.11 -0.67
CA GLN A 310 19.97 0.12 -1.12
C GLN A 310 19.34 -0.97 -2.00
N VAL A 311 18.16 -1.47 -1.60
CA VAL A 311 17.42 -2.47 -2.41
C VAL A 311 16.94 -1.84 -3.71
N SER A 312 16.43 -0.60 -3.68
CA SER A 312 16.00 0.13 -4.88
C SER A 312 17.17 0.37 -5.85
N ASP A 313 18.33 0.75 -5.33
CA ASP A 313 19.55 0.96 -6.15
C ASP A 313 20.00 -0.36 -6.82
N TRP A 314 19.93 -1.49 -6.12
CA TRP A 314 20.19 -2.80 -6.72
C TRP A 314 19.14 -3.18 -7.77
N ALA A 315 17.86 -2.91 -7.50
CA ALA A 315 16.80 -3.14 -8.48
C ALA A 315 17.06 -2.34 -9.78
N ASP A 316 17.44 -1.08 -9.66
CA ASP A 316 17.79 -0.23 -10.80
C ASP A 316 19.03 -0.72 -11.56
N GLN A 317 20.01 -1.28 -10.84
CA GLN A 317 21.22 -1.83 -11.44
C GLN A 317 20.95 -3.09 -12.27
N TYR A 318 20.04 -3.97 -11.83
CA TYR A 318 19.83 -5.27 -12.45
C TYR A 318 18.62 -5.34 -13.39
N ARG A 319 17.65 -4.43 -13.26
CA ARG A 319 16.50 -4.39 -14.16
C ARG A 319 16.89 -4.03 -15.59
N LYS A 320 16.19 -4.62 -16.55
CA LYS A 320 16.37 -4.33 -17.98
C LYS A 320 15.29 -3.42 -18.53
N MET A 321 14.09 -3.50 -17.97
CA MET A 321 12.94 -2.72 -18.42
C MET A 321 12.79 -1.45 -17.59
N LYS A 322 12.23 -0.42 -18.22
CA LYS A 322 11.80 0.81 -17.55
C LYS A 322 10.42 0.62 -16.93
N VAL A 323 10.17 1.32 -15.82
CA VAL A 323 8.90 1.27 -15.11
C VAL A 323 8.16 2.58 -15.29
N ARG A 324 6.97 2.53 -15.90
CA ARG A 324 6.04 3.66 -15.99
C ARG A 324 4.89 3.44 -15.01
N THR A 325 4.40 4.53 -14.43
CA THR A 325 3.30 4.53 -13.47
C THR A 325 1.97 4.92 -14.11
N ASN A 326 0.87 4.69 -13.40
CA ASN A 326 -0.39 5.37 -13.66
C ASN A 326 -0.45 6.61 -12.78
N ALA A 327 -0.71 7.77 -13.36
CA ALA A 327 -0.92 9.02 -12.62
C ALA A 327 -1.82 9.95 -13.44
N ASP A 328 -2.82 10.53 -12.79
CA ASP A 328 -3.87 11.32 -13.44
C ASP A 328 -3.83 12.80 -12.99
N THR A 329 -3.03 13.11 -11.96
CA THR A 329 -2.85 14.48 -11.43
C THR A 329 -1.36 14.88 -11.37
N PRO A 330 -1.05 16.18 -11.38
CA PRO A 330 0.32 16.67 -11.17
C PRO A 330 0.95 16.19 -9.87
N LYS A 331 0.16 16.09 -8.80
CA LYS A 331 0.62 15.61 -7.48
C LYS A 331 1.02 14.14 -7.54
N ASP A 332 0.18 13.28 -8.12
CA ASP A 332 0.47 11.85 -8.25
C ASP A 332 1.70 11.61 -9.13
N ALA A 333 1.82 12.38 -10.23
CA ALA A 333 2.98 12.35 -11.11
C ALA A 333 4.29 12.70 -10.37
N ALA A 334 4.26 13.74 -9.53
CA ALA A 334 5.42 14.15 -8.73
C ALA A 334 5.80 13.10 -7.69
N ILE A 335 4.81 12.53 -6.98
CA ILE A 335 5.01 11.44 -6.02
C ILE A 335 5.62 10.22 -6.72
N ALA A 336 5.04 9.79 -7.83
CA ALA A 336 5.51 8.64 -8.57
C ALA A 336 6.97 8.83 -9.04
N ARG A 337 7.31 10.02 -9.55
CA ARG A 337 8.69 10.35 -9.91
C ARG A 337 9.64 10.28 -8.72
N SER A 338 9.22 10.75 -7.55
CA SER A 338 10.04 10.68 -6.34
C SER A 338 10.34 9.24 -5.92
N PHE A 339 9.44 8.30 -6.22
CA PHE A 339 9.66 6.86 -6.05
C PHE A 339 10.40 6.19 -7.21
N GLY A 340 10.85 6.94 -8.22
CA GLY A 340 11.69 6.43 -9.30
C GLY A 340 10.93 6.01 -10.56
N ALA A 341 9.67 6.42 -10.74
CA ALA A 341 8.95 6.19 -11.99
C ALA A 341 9.65 6.90 -13.18
N GLU A 342 9.77 6.21 -14.30
CA GLU A 342 10.47 6.67 -15.51
C GLU A 342 9.51 7.14 -16.60
N GLY A 343 8.31 7.52 -16.22
CA GLY A 343 7.26 8.05 -17.07
C GLY A 343 5.88 7.68 -16.58
N ILE A 344 4.88 8.18 -17.28
CA ILE A 344 3.49 7.75 -17.11
C ILE A 344 3.13 6.79 -18.24
N GLY A 345 2.69 5.58 -17.88
CA GLY A 345 2.20 4.56 -18.80
C GLY A 345 0.72 4.74 -19.13
N LEU A 346 -0.04 5.34 -18.21
CA LEU A 346 -1.43 5.68 -18.40
C LEU A 346 -1.83 6.89 -17.54
N CYS A 347 -2.23 7.97 -18.22
CA CYS A 347 -2.96 9.09 -17.65
C CYS A 347 -4.39 9.03 -18.19
N ARG A 348 -5.37 8.89 -17.30
CA ARG A 348 -6.79 8.78 -17.60
C ARG A 348 -7.44 10.14 -17.56
N THR A 349 -7.79 10.67 -18.71
CA THR A 349 -8.35 12.03 -18.82
C THR A 349 -9.73 12.16 -18.23
N GLU A 350 -10.49 11.08 -18.12
CA GLU A 350 -11.81 11.06 -17.47
C GLU A 350 -11.77 11.47 -16.00
N HIS A 351 -10.72 11.12 -15.27
CA HIS A 351 -10.60 11.48 -13.86
C HIS A 351 -10.46 12.99 -13.66
N MET A 352 -9.91 13.70 -14.64
CA MET A 352 -9.80 15.17 -14.61
C MET A 352 -11.15 15.87 -14.71
N PHE A 353 -12.20 15.19 -15.19
CA PHE A 353 -13.52 15.78 -15.41
C PHE A 353 -14.42 15.78 -14.17
N PHE A 354 -14.10 14.96 -13.14
CA PHE A 354 -14.93 14.88 -11.95
C PHE A 354 -14.65 15.97 -10.90
N GLU A 355 -13.56 16.71 -11.03
CA GLU A 355 -13.13 17.66 -10.02
C GLU A 355 -13.88 19.01 -10.12
N GLY A 356 -14.55 19.40 -9.03
CA GLY A 356 -15.15 20.73 -8.87
C GLY A 356 -16.19 21.08 -9.94
N GLU A 357 -16.01 22.24 -10.58
CA GLU A 357 -16.94 22.76 -11.60
C GLU A 357 -16.83 22.08 -12.97
N ARG A 358 -15.79 21.29 -13.20
CA ARG A 358 -15.50 20.66 -14.49
C ARG A 358 -16.60 19.72 -14.93
N ILE A 359 -17.19 18.97 -13.99
CA ILE A 359 -18.26 18.01 -14.27
C ILE A 359 -19.47 18.68 -14.92
N TRP A 360 -19.75 19.94 -14.59
CA TRP A 360 -20.86 20.67 -15.16
C TRP A 360 -20.64 21.02 -16.63
N ALA A 361 -19.43 21.38 -17.01
CA ALA A 361 -19.10 21.60 -18.43
C ALA A 361 -19.17 20.31 -19.24
N VAL A 362 -18.78 19.15 -18.67
CA VAL A 362 -18.97 17.83 -19.29
C VAL A 362 -20.46 17.53 -19.48
N ARG A 363 -21.30 17.80 -18.47
CA ARG A 363 -22.74 17.61 -18.55
C ARG A 363 -23.40 18.54 -19.57
N GLU A 364 -22.96 19.81 -19.69
CA GLU A 364 -23.37 20.71 -20.77
C GLU A 364 -23.01 20.13 -22.15
N PHE A 365 -21.80 19.62 -22.33
CA PHE A 365 -21.38 18.95 -23.55
C PHE A 365 -22.31 17.78 -23.92
N ILE A 366 -22.65 16.93 -22.94
CA ILE A 366 -23.51 15.76 -23.14
C ILE A 366 -24.96 16.16 -23.51
N LEU A 367 -25.47 17.26 -22.96
CA LEU A 367 -26.82 17.75 -23.22
C LEU A 367 -26.94 18.58 -24.48
N ALA A 368 -25.83 19.08 -25.02
CA ALA A 368 -25.85 19.93 -26.23
C ALA A 368 -26.42 19.17 -27.43
N SER A 369 -27.37 19.81 -28.11
CA SER A 369 -28.05 19.25 -29.27
C SER A 369 -27.28 19.39 -30.57
N ASP A 370 -26.36 20.37 -30.65
CA ASP A 370 -25.59 20.68 -31.86
C ASP A 370 -24.09 20.82 -31.59
N VAL A 371 -23.29 20.93 -32.67
CA VAL A 371 -21.85 21.04 -32.58
C VAL A 371 -21.41 22.32 -31.87
N ALA A 372 -22.07 23.44 -32.15
CA ALA A 372 -21.71 24.74 -31.55
C ALA A 372 -21.88 24.75 -30.03
N GLY A 373 -22.99 24.18 -29.55
CA GLY A 373 -23.22 23.98 -28.11
C GLY A 373 -22.19 23.09 -27.44
N ARG A 374 -21.78 21.99 -28.13
CA ARG A 374 -20.72 21.10 -27.64
C ARG A 374 -19.37 21.80 -27.60
N GLU A 375 -18.98 22.50 -28.66
CA GLU A 375 -17.72 23.26 -28.69
C GLU A 375 -17.68 24.31 -27.58
N LYS A 376 -18.77 25.07 -27.35
CA LYS A 376 -18.86 26.04 -26.25
C LYS A 376 -18.66 25.39 -24.86
N ALA A 377 -19.20 24.20 -24.66
CA ALA A 377 -19.00 23.47 -23.40
C ALA A 377 -17.55 22.98 -23.25
N LEU A 378 -16.96 22.46 -24.34
CA LEU A 378 -15.57 22.00 -24.37
C LEU A 378 -14.57 23.14 -24.17
N ASP A 379 -14.86 24.36 -24.66
CA ASP A 379 -14.03 25.53 -24.42
C ASP A 379 -13.90 25.88 -22.93
N LYS A 380 -14.90 25.54 -22.13
CA LYS A 380 -14.81 25.67 -20.66
C LYS A 380 -13.88 24.65 -20.02
N LEU A 381 -13.72 23.46 -20.62
CA LEU A 381 -12.87 22.37 -20.12
C LEU A 381 -11.41 22.54 -20.52
N LEU A 382 -11.16 23.11 -21.70
CA LEU A 382 -9.82 23.28 -22.28
C LEU A 382 -8.79 23.86 -21.29
N PRO A 383 -9.05 25.02 -20.62
CA PRO A 383 -8.06 25.61 -19.74
C PRO A 383 -7.75 24.75 -18.51
N TYR A 384 -8.72 24.00 -18.02
CA TYR A 384 -8.51 23.07 -16.90
C TYR A 384 -7.59 21.93 -17.30
N GLN A 385 -7.90 21.20 -18.38
CA GLN A 385 -7.08 20.10 -18.85
C GLN A 385 -5.67 20.55 -19.25
N ARG A 386 -5.55 21.69 -19.94
CA ARG A 386 -4.25 22.27 -20.26
C ARG A 386 -3.42 22.53 -18.99
N GLY A 387 -4.01 23.10 -17.96
CA GLY A 387 -3.33 23.34 -16.68
C GLY A 387 -2.87 22.05 -16.00
N ASP A 388 -3.70 21.01 -16.03
CA ASP A 388 -3.36 19.69 -15.47
C ASP A 388 -2.18 19.07 -16.23
N PHE A 389 -2.20 19.08 -17.57
CA PHE A 389 -1.10 18.57 -18.38
C PHE A 389 0.19 19.38 -18.21
N GLU A 390 0.12 20.70 -18.08
CA GLU A 390 1.30 21.51 -17.76
C GLU A 390 1.93 21.10 -16.43
N GLY A 391 1.11 20.84 -15.42
CA GLY A 391 1.58 20.35 -14.12
C GLY A 391 2.23 18.96 -14.21
N ILE A 392 1.59 18.04 -14.93
CA ILE A 392 2.12 16.68 -15.15
C ILE A 392 3.45 16.73 -15.94
N PHE A 393 3.54 17.50 -17.02
CA PHE A 393 4.78 17.62 -17.81
C PHE A 393 5.92 18.23 -17.02
N LYS A 394 5.65 19.22 -16.15
CA LYS A 394 6.66 19.77 -15.24
C LYS A 394 7.16 18.72 -14.24
N ALA A 395 6.24 17.96 -13.66
CA ALA A 395 6.59 16.87 -12.73
C ALA A 395 7.43 15.78 -13.42
N LEU A 396 7.13 15.43 -14.65
CA LEU A 396 7.78 14.39 -15.46
C LEU A 396 8.79 14.93 -16.47
N THR A 397 9.48 16.02 -16.16
CA THR A 397 10.50 16.63 -17.03
C THR A 397 11.43 15.59 -17.66
N GLY A 398 11.47 15.52 -19.01
CA GLY A 398 12.34 14.62 -19.78
C GLY A 398 11.89 13.17 -19.82
N LEU A 399 10.73 12.85 -19.25
CA LEU A 399 10.16 11.51 -19.22
C LEU A 399 8.89 11.43 -20.07
N PRO A 400 8.58 10.26 -20.67
CA PRO A 400 7.38 10.07 -21.48
C PRO A 400 6.11 10.07 -20.62
N VAL A 401 5.06 10.67 -21.18
CA VAL A 401 3.73 10.75 -20.57
C VAL A 401 2.69 10.27 -21.57
N THR A 402 2.17 9.06 -21.37
CA THR A 402 1.09 8.49 -22.20
C THR A 402 -0.25 8.96 -21.68
N ILE A 403 -0.95 9.74 -22.47
CA ILE A 403 -2.25 10.35 -22.16
C ILE A 403 -3.32 9.63 -22.98
N ARG A 404 -4.24 8.96 -22.31
CA ARG A 404 -5.38 8.32 -22.93
C ARG A 404 -6.49 9.35 -23.14
N LEU A 405 -6.93 9.50 -24.39
CA LEU A 405 -8.14 10.29 -24.68
C LEU A 405 -9.36 9.68 -23.98
N LEU A 406 -10.44 10.44 -23.86
CA LEU A 406 -11.64 10.04 -23.14
C LEU A 406 -12.09 8.63 -23.55
N ASP A 407 -12.19 7.73 -22.57
CA ASP A 407 -12.51 6.33 -22.81
C ASP A 407 -13.93 5.92 -22.34
N PRO A 408 -14.43 6.26 -21.14
CA PRO A 408 -15.70 5.75 -20.66
C PRO A 408 -16.89 6.30 -21.44
N PRO A 409 -18.05 5.59 -21.44
CA PRO A 409 -19.29 6.07 -22.03
C PRO A 409 -19.80 7.33 -21.33
N LEU A 410 -20.53 8.18 -22.06
CA LEU A 410 -20.99 9.47 -21.55
C LEU A 410 -21.94 9.38 -20.35
N HIS A 411 -22.67 8.26 -20.20
CA HIS A 411 -23.59 8.09 -19.08
C HIS A 411 -22.90 8.04 -17.70
N GLU A 412 -21.61 7.70 -17.65
CA GLU A 412 -20.84 7.70 -16.38
C GLU A 412 -20.68 9.10 -15.77
N PHE A 413 -20.82 10.17 -16.58
CA PHE A 413 -20.77 11.55 -16.12
C PHE A 413 -22.14 12.12 -15.73
N LEU A 414 -23.20 11.37 -15.98
CA LEU A 414 -24.56 11.80 -15.72
C LEU A 414 -25.04 11.37 -14.32
N PRO A 415 -25.96 12.12 -13.71
CA PRO A 415 -26.52 11.74 -12.43
C PRO A 415 -27.42 10.51 -12.54
N HIS A 416 -27.44 9.69 -11.47
CA HIS A 416 -28.24 8.45 -11.41
C HIS A 416 -29.54 8.63 -10.62
N SER A 417 -29.67 9.64 -9.75
CA SER A 417 -30.88 9.88 -8.95
C SER A 417 -31.74 11.00 -9.52
N ASP A 418 -33.06 10.90 -9.35
CA ASP A 418 -34.00 11.96 -9.75
C ASP A 418 -33.70 13.29 -9.05
N LYS A 419 -33.18 13.27 -7.82
CA LYS A 419 -32.74 14.45 -7.07
C LYS A 419 -31.61 15.16 -7.79
N ASP A 420 -30.57 14.42 -8.16
CA ASP A 420 -29.38 14.97 -8.80
C ASP A 420 -29.68 15.41 -10.25
N MET A 421 -30.61 14.71 -10.94
CA MET A 421 -31.09 15.13 -12.25
C MET A 421 -31.86 16.47 -12.17
N LYS A 422 -32.67 16.70 -11.13
CA LYS A 422 -33.36 17.96 -10.90
C LYS A 422 -32.36 19.10 -10.60
N GLU A 423 -31.34 18.82 -9.79
CA GLU A 423 -30.26 19.79 -9.53
C GLU A 423 -29.53 20.15 -10.82
N MET A 424 -29.20 19.16 -11.64
CA MET A 424 -28.59 19.36 -12.96
C MET A 424 -29.48 20.19 -13.88
N ALA A 425 -30.77 19.88 -13.97
CA ALA A 425 -31.75 20.64 -14.77
C ALA A 425 -31.82 22.12 -14.36
N THR A 426 -31.88 22.37 -13.06
CA THR A 426 -31.90 23.72 -12.50
C THR A 426 -30.64 24.49 -12.82
N ARG A 427 -29.47 23.87 -12.61
CA ARG A 427 -28.17 24.51 -12.79
C ARG A 427 -27.84 24.80 -14.27
N LEU A 428 -28.24 23.91 -15.16
CA LEU A 428 -28.06 24.08 -16.60
C LEU A 428 -29.19 24.84 -17.30
N ASN A 429 -30.22 25.26 -16.54
CA ASN A 429 -31.41 25.95 -17.02
C ASN A 429 -32.11 25.20 -18.17
N VAL A 430 -32.31 23.90 -18.00
CA VAL A 430 -33.01 23.02 -18.95
C VAL A 430 -34.16 22.29 -18.25
N PRO A 431 -35.20 21.84 -18.98
CA PRO A 431 -36.30 21.05 -18.42
C PRO A 431 -35.80 19.76 -17.79
N PHE A 432 -36.38 19.36 -16.67
CA PHE A 432 -36.02 18.08 -16.00
C PHE A 432 -36.20 16.86 -16.94
N GLU A 433 -37.27 16.84 -17.72
CA GLU A 433 -37.54 15.76 -18.66
C GLU A 433 -36.45 15.65 -19.73
N THR A 434 -35.86 16.76 -20.16
CA THR A 434 -34.72 16.75 -21.11
C THR A 434 -33.51 16.02 -20.53
N VAL A 435 -33.21 16.27 -19.24
CA VAL A 435 -32.11 15.58 -18.55
C VAL A 435 -32.44 14.10 -18.40
N LYS A 436 -33.64 13.76 -17.97
CA LYS A 436 -34.09 12.40 -17.75
C LYS A 436 -34.11 11.57 -19.03
N ASP A 437 -34.62 12.14 -20.12
CA ASP A 437 -34.61 11.48 -21.42
C ASP A 437 -33.20 11.24 -21.93
N ARG A 438 -32.29 12.21 -21.74
CA ARG A 438 -30.90 12.05 -22.15
C ARG A 438 -30.17 11.01 -21.34
N VAL A 439 -30.38 10.94 -20.03
CA VAL A 439 -29.85 9.88 -19.16
C VAL A 439 -30.32 8.52 -19.64
N LYS A 440 -31.63 8.38 -19.92
CA LYS A 440 -32.23 7.15 -20.42
C LYS A 440 -31.68 6.72 -21.79
N GLN A 441 -31.52 7.69 -22.72
CA GLN A 441 -30.97 7.43 -24.06
C GLN A 441 -29.51 6.95 -24.05
N LEU A 442 -28.71 7.47 -23.12
CA LEU A 442 -27.29 7.15 -23.01
C LEU A 442 -27.00 5.96 -22.11
N HIS A 443 -28.00 5.42 -21.42
CA HIS A 443 -27.82 4.31 -20.52
C HIS A 443 -27.36 3.05 -21.27
N GLU A 444 -26.21 2.50 -20.86
CA GLU A 444 -25.62 1.30 -21.43
C GLU A 444 -25.84 0.10 -20.50
N PHE A 445 -26.35 -0.99 -21.03
CA PHE A 445 -26.48 -2.25 -20.28
C PHE A 445 -25.12 -2.85 -19.95
N ASN A 446 -24.18 -2.74 -20.86
CA ASN A 446 -22.80 -3.17 -20.67
C ASN A 446 -21.86 -2.02 -21.05
N PRO A 447 -21.37 -1.23 -20.09
CA PRO A 447 -20.45 -0.12 -20.35
C PRO A 447 -19.16 -0.55 -21.06
N MET A 448 -18.74 -1.80 -20.91
CA MET A 448 -17.53 -2.32 -21.55
C MET A 448 -17.66 -2.40 -23.08
N LEU A 449 -18.87 -2.64 -23.58
CA LEU A 449 -19.19 -2.78 -25.00
C LEU A 449 -19.94 -1.58 -25.59
N GLY A 450 -20.22 -0.57 -24.78
CA GLY A 450 -21.00 0.59 -25.14
C GLY A 450 -20.31 1.57 -26.10
N HIS A 451 -20.97 2.71 -26.33
CA HIS A 451 -20.47 3.81 -27.14
C HIS A 451 -19.40 4.59 -26.37
N ARG A 452 -18.15 4.22 -26.53
CA ARG A 452 -17.01 4.72 -25.79
C ARG A 452 -15.71 4.74 -26.62
N GLY A 453 -14.67 5.35 -26.09
CA GLY A 453 -13.32 5.31 -26.65
C GLY A 453 -13.24 5.96 -28.05
N CYS A 454 -12.58 5.30 -29.00
CA CYS A 454 -12.44 5.81 -30.36
C CYS A 454 -13.77 6.01 -31.09
N ARG A 455 -14.80 5.20 -30.78
CA ARG A 455 -16.13 5.33 -31.38
C ARG A 455 -16.81 6.63 -30.91
N LEU A 456 -16.68 6.96 -29.62
CA LEU A 456 -17.14 8.24 -29.10
C LEU A 456 -16.40 9.41 -29.77
N SER A 457 -15.10 9.26 -29.95
CA SER A 457 -14.24 10.23 -30.63
C SER A 457 -14.58 10.44 -32.11
N ILE A 458 -15.06 9.40 -32.79
CA ILE A 458 -15.52 9.48 -34.20
C ILE A 458 -16.87 10.20 -34.26
N THR A 459 -17.78 9.92 -33.32
CA THR A 459 -19.10 10.56 -33.26
C THR A 459 -19.03 12.04 -32.87
N TYR A 460 -18.08 12.39 -31.99
CA TYR A 460 -17.87 13.74 -31.47
C TYR A 460 -16.43 14.19 -31.70
N PRO A 461 -16.01 14.47 -32.96
CA PRO A 461 -14.63 14.84 -33.29
C PRO A 461 -14.14 16.13 -32.64
N GLU A 462 -15.05 17.03 -32.24
CA GLU A 462 -14.74 18.22 -31.44
C GLU A 462 -14.09 17.86 -30.08
N LEU A 463 -14.41 16.71 -29.50
CA LEU A 463 -13.82 16.22 -28.25
C LEU A 463 -12.33 15.89 -28.43
N ILE A 464 -11.97 15.15 -29.50
CA ILE A 464 -10.55 14.87 -29.82
C ILE A 464 -9.79 16.18 -30.05
N LYS A 465 -10.38 17.11 -30.79
CA LYS A 465 -9.75 18.40 -31.06
C LYS A 465 -9.44 19.15 -29.78
N MET A 466 -10.42 19.24 -28.86
CA MET A 466 -10.24 19.91 -27.59
C MET A 466 -9.16 19.26 -26.75
N GLN A 467 -9.21 17.92 -26.55
CA GLN A 467 -8.20 17.21 -25.76
C GLN A 467 -6.80 17.30 -26.37
N THR A 468 -6.68 17.16 -27.70
CA THR A 468 -5.40 17.34 -28.40
C THR A 468 -4.88 18.76 -28.25
N THR A 469 -5.77 19.77 -28.33
CA THR A 469 -5.41 21.18 -28.12
C THR A 469 -4.85 21.37 -26.71
N ALA A 470 -5.53 20.86 -25.68
CA ALA A 470 -5.08 20.96 -24.30
C ALA A 470 -3.69 20.32 -24.07
N ILE A 471 -3.46 19.13 -24.66
CA ILE A 471 -2.18 18.41 -24.53
C ILE A 471 -1.06 19.16 -25.22
N ILE A 472 -1.27 19.59 -26.47
CA ILE A 472 -0.20 20.20 -27.28
C ILE A 472 0.09 21.64 -26.81
N GLU A 473 -0.92 22.43 -26.48
CA GLU A 473 -0.71 23.76 -25.88
C GLU A 473 0.05 23.67 -24.55
N ALA A 474 -0.32 22.70 -23.69
CA ALA A 474 0.43 22.45 -22.45
C ALA A 474 1.89 22.08 -22.73
N ALA A 475 2.13 21.20 -23.71
CA ALA A 475 3.49 20.82 -24.10
C ALA A 475 4.30 22.02 -24.60
N VAL A 476 3.73 22.84 -25.49
CA VAL A 476 4.36 24.07 -26.01
C VAL A 476 4.63 25.08 -24.88
N ASN A 477 3.66 25.30 -23.99
CA ASN A 477 3.82 26.23 -22.86
C ASN A 477 4.94 25.82 -21.89
N VAL A 478 5.13 24.53 -21.70
CA VAL A 478 6.17 23.99 -20.83
C VAL A 478 7.52 23.98 -21.55
N ASP A 479 7.57 23.65 -22.85
CA ASP A 479 8.78 23.65 -23.67
C ASP A 479 9.37 25.07 -23.80
N LYS A 480 8.53 26.11 -23.97
CA LYS A 480 8.94 27.53 -23.93
C LYS A 480 9.70 27.90 -22.65
N LYS A 481 9.48 27.16 -21.55
CA LYS A 481 10.22 27.30 -20.28
C LYS A 481 11.52 26.47 -20.24
N LYS A 482 11.94 25.93 -21.38
CA LYS A 482 13.12 25.04 -21.54
C LYS A 482 13.01 23.75 -20.73
N ILE A 483 11.80 23.28 -20.52
CA ILE A 483 11.50 22.00 -19.85
C ILE A 483 11.17 20.99 -20.94
N LYS A 484 11.99 19.96 -21.07
CA LYS A 484 11.78 18.89 -22.06
C LYS A 484 10.52 18.10 -21.75
N VAL A 485 9.61 17.99 -22.73
CA VAL A 485 8.36 17.23 -22.64
C VAL A 485 8.30 16.13 -23.71
N LEU A 486 7.72 14.98 -23.35
CA LEU A 486 7.57 13.83 -24.24
C LEU A 486 6.13 13.30 -24.15
N PRO A 487 5.12 14.01 -24.72
CA PRO A 487 3.74 13.56 -24.70
C PRO A 487 3.53 12.41 -25.69
N GLU A 488 2.79 11.41 -25.26
CA GLU A 488 2.30 10.29 -26.07
C GLU A 488 0.77 10.27 -25.98
N ILE A 489 0.06 10.33 -27.11
CA ILE A 489 -1.41 10.32 -27.13
C ILE A 489 -1.90 8.93 -27.47
N MET A 490 -2.70 8.34 -26.56
CA MET A 490 -3.30 7.03 -26.72
C MET A 490 -4.75 7.17 -27.17
N VAL A 491 -5.10 6.57 -28.29
CA VAL A 491 -6.49 6.42 -28.76
C VAL A 491 -7.05 5.11 -28.17
N PRO A 492 -8.07 5.17 -27.29
CA PRO A 492 -8.58 3.99 -26.61
C PRO A 492 -9.49 3.14 -27.52
N LEU A 493 -9.56 1.83 -27.23
CA LEU A 493 -10.51 0.86 -27.83
C LEU A 493 -10.50 0.76 -29.36
N VAL A 494 -9.36 1.01 -29.99
CA VAL A 494 -9.21 0.82 -31.45
C VAL A 494 -9.37 -0.65 -31.81
N GLY A 495 -10.35 -0.97 -32.66
CA GLY A 495 -10.58 -2.30 -33.19
C GLY A 495 -10.17 -2.46 -34.64
N THR A 496 -10.12 -1.36 -35.40
CA THR A 496 -9.79 -1.37 -36.84
C THR A 496 -8.78 -0.28 -37.19
N LYS A 497 -8.05 -0.51 -38.30
CA LYS A 497 -7.13 0.51 -38.82
C LYS A 497 -7.85 1.81 -39.20
N ALA A 498 -9.07 1.72 -39.72
CA ALA A 498 -9.84 2.89 -40.14
C ALA A 498 -10.20 3.81 -38.97
N GLU A 499 -10.57 3.24 -37.80
CA GLU A 499 -10.82 3.99 -36.58
C GLU A 499 -9.57 4.74 -36.11
N LEU A 500 -8.40 4.06 -36.14
CA LEU A 500 -7.14 4.70 -35.76
C LEU A 500 -6.77 5.81 -36.74
N ASP A 501 -6.85 5.57 -38.05
CA ASP A 501 -6.49 6.55 -39.07
C ASP A 501 -7.34 7.82 -38.96
N PHE A 502 -8.64 7.67 -38.72
CA PHE A 502 -9.55 8.80 -38.53
C PHE A 502 -9.14 9.65 -37.31
N CYS A 503 -8.98 9.02 -36.17
CA CYS A 503 -8.60 9.72 -34.95
C CYS A 503 -7.19 10.34 -35.06
N ALA A 504 -6.22 9.58 -35.58
CA ALA A 504 -4.85 10.03 -35.71
C ALA A 504 -4.71 11.22 -36.69
N LYS A 505 -5.53 11.26 -37.74
CA LYS A 505 -5.58 12.40 -38.64
C LYS A 505 -5.98 13.67 -37.92
N ILE A 506 -7.08 13.64 -37.14
CA ILE A 506 -7.55 14.81 -36.40
C ILE A 506 -6.50 15.27 -35.38
N ILE A 507 -5.89 14.32 -34.65
CA ILE A 507 -4.83 14.60 -33.67
C ILE A 507 -3.66 15.30 -34.34
N ARG A 508 -3.14 14.74 -35.43
CA ARG A 508 -1.98 15.29 -36.14
C ARG A 508 -2.26 16.67 -36.77
N ASP A 509 -3.42 16.83 -37.42
CA ASP A 509 -3.82 18.10 -38.03
C ASP A 509 -3.95 19.20 -36.97
N THR A 510 -4.57 18.89 -35.80
CA THR A 510 -4.71 19.81 -34.67
C THR A 510 -3.34 20.15 -34.07
N ALA A 511 -2.52 19.14 -33.79
CA ALA A 511 -1.18 19.34 -33.23
C ALA A 511 -0.29 20.19 -34.13
N ASN A 512 -0.25 19.87 -35.44
CA ASN A 512 0.55 20.61 -36.41
C ASN A 512 0.12 22.08 -36.53
N LYS A 513 -1.19 22.36 -36.45
CA LYS A 513 -1.72 23.74 -36.46
C LYS A 513 -1.20 24.54 -35.28
N ILE A 514 -1.26 23.96 -34.08
CA ILE A 514 -0.82 24.60 -32.82
C ILE A 514 0.69 24.81 -32.82
N ILE A 515 1.46 23.80 -33.21
CA ILE A 515 2.93 23.86 -33.23
C ILE A 515 3.37 24.95 -34.20
N LYS A 516 2.81 25.00 -35.42
CA LYS A 516 3.13 26.04 -36.44
C LYS A 516 2.81 27.44 -35.92
N ALA A 517 1.67 27.63 -35.28
CA ALA A 517 1.27 28.94 -34.71
C ALA A 517 2.19 29.43 -33.59
N ASN A 518 2.96 28.52 -32.97
CA ASN A 518 3.86 28.84 -31.85
C ASN A 518 5.36 28.88 -32.25
N GLN A 519 5.69 28.59 -33.52
CA GLN A 519 7.05 28.68 -34.05
C GLN A 519 7.33 30.04 -34.70
N SER A 520 6.30 30.87 -34.87
CA SER A 520 6.37 32.25 -35.36
C SER A 520 6.36 33.23 -34.17
#